data_6f600a9340b42a446005b62ae4957d83
#
_entry.id   6f600a9340b42a446005b62ae4957d83
#
_cell.length_a   1.000
_cell.length_b   1.000
_cell.length_c   1.000
_cell.angle_alpha   90.00
_cell.angle_beta   90.00
_cell.angle_gamma   90.00
#
_symmetry.space_group_name_H-M   'P 1'
#
loop_
_entity.id
_entity.type
_entity.pdbx_description
1 polymer ?
#
loop_
_entity_poly.entity_id
_entity_poly.type
_entity_poly.pdbx_seq_one_letter_code
_entity_poly.pdbx_strand_id
1 'polypeptide(L)'
;LVSASLLFSVFSSPVFSNPKVLKVGAIPDQNQDVLDKRFNLFSKELSKQLDVEVKYIPVINYVAAVTGFRTKDLDLVWFGGLSGVQARLQTPNSIVIAQRDIDKEFKSVFIVNKNLELKPISNIKGLKKLKNLRFTFGSENSTSGRLMPEYFLNQAGVEIKHFKGKKAGFSGSHDATIALVNSGAFDAGALNKQVWENNLKNNPKRTSNLELFWITPEYVDYHWVAQGDLENRFGEGFTKELKSVILNLDIKQKSHKQILDMFNAKRFIKAESKQYKNIEEIGRKLNKIR
;
A
#
# COMPACT_ATOMS: atom_id res chain seq x y z
N LEU A 1 -20.52 -62.82 46.62
CA LEU A 1 -19.69 -61.66 46.33
C LEU A 1 -19.89 -61.25 44.86
N VAL A 2 -20.68 -60.16 44.63
CA VAL A 2 -20.97 -59.62 43.30
C VAL A 2 -20.10 -58.41 43.13
N SER A 3 -19.10 -58.45 42.20
CA SER A 3 -18.24 -57.31 41.83
C SER A 3 -19.01 -56.46 40.80
N ALA A 4 -19.34 -55.24 41.15
CA ALA A 4 -19.87 -54.24 40.22
C ALA A 4 -18.73 -53.47 39.58
N SER A 5 -18.49 -53.66 38.28
CA SER A 5 -17.54 -52.87 37.48
C SER A 5 -18.20 -51.56 37.05
N LEU A 6 -17.77 -50.44 37.59
CA LEU A 6 -18.15 -49.11 37.12
C LEU A 6 -17.37 -48.78 35.82
N LEU A 7 -18.10 -48.71 34.72
CA LEU A 7 -17.58 -48.15 33.44
C LEU A 7 -17.62 -46.62 33.53
N PHE A 8 -16.45 -45.98 33.62
CA PHE A 8 -16.31 -44.52 33.44
C PHE A 8 -16.30 -44.20 31.95
N SER A 9 -17.42 -43.69 31.46
CA SER A 9 -17.48 -43.09 30.11
C SER A 9 -16.82 -41.71 30.12
N VAL A 10 -15.64 -41.60 29.53
CA VAL A 10 -14.96 -40.31 29.32
C VAL A 10 -15.70 -39.60 28.19
N PHE A 11 -16.54 -38.66 28.52
CA PHE A 11 -17.10 -37.72 27.54
C PHE A 11 -16.03 -36.73 27.15
N SER A 12 -15.40 -36.91 25.98
CA SER A 12 -14.56 -35.91 25.34
C SER A 12 -15.48 -34.78 24.88
N SER A 13 -15.49 -33.66 25.57
CA SER A 13 -16.12 -32.44 25.09
C SER A 13 -15.42 -32.00 23.81
N PRO A 14 -16.14 -31.65 22.75
CA PRO A 14 -15.53 -31.10 21.55
C PRO A 14 -14.84 -29.76 21.91
N VAL A 15 -13.54 -29.69 21.76
CA VAL A 15 -12.80 -28.46 21.85
C VAL A 15 -13.19 -27.63 20.62
N PHE A 16 -14.14 -26.72 20.79
CA PHE A 16 -14.42 -25.70 19.78
C PHE A 16 -13.17 -24.81 19.67
N SER A 17 -12.27 -25.11 18.73
CA SER A 17 -11.23 -24.17 18.36
C SER A 17 -11.91 -22.97 17.72
N ASN A 18 -11.64 -21.77 18.24
CA ASN A 18 -12.08 -20.54 17.58
C ASN A 18 -11.69 -20.59 16.09
N PRO A 19 -12.61 -20.25 15.17
CA PRO A 19 -12.30 -20.28 13.75
C PRO A 19 -11.07 -19.42 13.47
N LYS A 20 -10.11 -19.98 12.75
CA LYS A 20 -8.87 -19.28 12.39
C LYS A 20 -9.22 -18.21 11.37
N VAL A 21 -9.02 -16.94 11.71
CA VAL A 21 -9.28 -15.79 10.86
C VAL A 21 -7.97 -15.29 10.27
N LEU A 22 -7.88 -15.18 8.93
CA LEU A 22 -6.80 -14.48 8.24
C LEU A 22 -7.13 -12.98 8.20
N LYS A 23 -6.34 -12.17 8.87
CA LYS A 23 -6.55 -10.73 8.98
C LYS A 23 -5.79 -10.00 7.88
N VAL A 24 -6.51 -9.40 6.94
CA VAL A 24 -5.96 -8.64 5.82
C VAL A 24 -5.95 -7.17 6.16
N GLY A 25 -4.80 -6.51 5.99
CA GLY A 25 -4.63 -5.07 6.15
C GLY A 25 -4.18 -4.38 4.87
N ALA A 26 -4.22 -3.06 4.87
CA ALA A 26 -3.67 -2.25 3.80
C ALA A 26 -3.26 -0.88 4.33
N ILE A 27 -2.23 -0.26 3.71
CA ILE A 27 -1.94 1.16 3.96
C ILE A 27 -3.11 2.01 3.47
N PRO A 28 -3.57 3.02 4.23
CA PRO A 28 -4.70 3.88 3.84
C PRO A 28 -4.22 4.99 2.87
N ASP A 29 -3.89 4.57 1.65
CA ASP A 29 -3.31 5.43 0.61
C ASP A 29 -4.34 6.26 -0.17
N GLN A 30 -5.62 5.91 -0.04
CA GLN A 30 -6.77 6.55 -0.69
C GLN A 30 -7.93 6.77 0.29
N ASN A 31 -9.06 7.22 -0.24
CA ASN A 31 -10.31 7.36 0.51
C ASN A 31 -10.74 6.01 1.11
N GLN A 32 -11.22 6.02 2.36
CA GLN A 32 -11.58 4.82 3.11
C GLN A 32 -12.67 3.99 2.42
N ASP A 33 -13.70 4.63 1.84
CA ASP A 33 -14.78 3.91 1.13
C ASP A 33 -14.25 3.09 -0.06
N VAL A 34 -13.23 3.62 -0.76
CA VAL A 34 -12.56 2.91 -1.88
C VAL A 34 -11.79 1.72 -1.37
N LEU A 35 -11.08 1.88 -0.25
CA LEU A 35 -10.30 0.83 0.39
C LEU A 35 -11.22 -0.27 0.93
N ASP A 36 -12.27 0.08 1.65
CA ASP A 36 -13.25 -0.86 2.21
C ASP A 36 -13.86 -1.72 1.11
N LYS A 37 -14.31 -1.11 0.03
CA LYS A 37 -14.86 -1.83 -1.11
C LYS A 37 -13.83 -2.78 -1.74
N ARG A 38 -12.60 -2.31 -1.95
CA ARG A 38 -11.51 -3.09 -2.56
C ARG A 38 -11.14 -4.29 -1.71
N PHE A 39 -10.83 -4.06 -0.44
CA PHE A 39 -10.27 -5.09 0.42
C PHE A 39 -11.33 -6.04 0.97
N ASN A 40 -12.58 -5.60 1.16
CA ASN A 40 -13.68 -6.53 1.48
C ASN A 40 -13.99 -7.47 0.31
N LEU A 41 -13.99 -6.97 -0.93
CA LEU A 41 -14.16 -7.82 -2.10
C LEU A 41 -13.02 -8.84 -2.26
N PHE A 42 -11.78 -8.39 -2.07
CA PHE A 42 -10.59 -9.25 -2.09
C PHE A 42 -10.63 -10.31 -0.97
N SER A 43 -10.94 -9.91 0.26
CA SER A 43 -11.05 -10.82 1.40
C SER A 43 -12.13 -11.88 1.21
N LYS A 44 -13.28 -11.49 0.62
CA LYS A 44 -14.35 -12.44 0.29
C LYS A 44 -13.89 -13.49 -0.73
N GLU A 45 -13.15 -13.09 -1.75
CA GLU A 45 -12.61 -14.05 -2.74
C GLU A 45 -11.55 -14.95 -2.09
N LEU A 46 -10.65 -14.42 -1.25
CA LEU A 46 -9.69 -15.23 -0.51
C LEU A 46 -10.39 -16.24 0.42
N SER A 47 -11.43 -15.81 1.16
CA SER A 47 -12.22 -16.74 2.01
C SER A 47 -12.76 -17.91 1.22
N LYS A 48 -13.32 -17.63 0.03
CA LYS A 48 -13.91 -18.65 -0.84
C LYS A 48 -12.86 -19.63 -1.37
N GLN A 49 -11.65 -19.15 -1.74
CA GLN A 49 -10.62 -19.95 -2.38
C GLN A 49 -9.78 -20.75 -1.37
N LEU A 50 -9.60 -20.23 -0.16
CA LEU A 50 -8.75 -20.82 0.88
C LEU A 50 -9.53 -21.62 1.91
N ASP A 51 -10.87 -21.63 1.86
CA ASP A 51 -11.77 -22.26 2.84
C ASP A 51 -11.46 -21.86 4.29
N VAL A 52 -11.07 -20.58 4.50
CA VAL A 52 -10.87 -19.98 5.82
C VAL A 52 -11.59 -18.64 5.91
N GLU A 53 -11.93 -18.23 7.13
CA GLU A 53 -12.46 -16.89 7.33
C GLU A 53 -11.36 -15.84 7.07
N VAL A 54 -11.60 -14.88 6.14
CA VAL A 54 -10.71 -13.77 5.85
C VAL A 54 -11.43 -12.46 6.12
N LYS A 55 -10.82 -11.60 6.94
CA LYS A 55 -11.37 -10.29 7.30
C LYS A 55 -10.43 -9.15 6.92
N TYR A 56 -10.96 -8.13 6.26
CA TYR A 56 -10.26 -6.87 6.12
C TYR A 56 -10.34 -6.07 7.43
N ILE A 57 -9.18 -5.62 7.90
CA ILE A 57 -9.03 -4.81 9.11
C ILE A 57 -8.47 -3.44 8.67
N PRO A 58 -9.31 -2.40 8.60
CA PRO A 58 -8.86 -1.07 8.25
C PRO A 58 -7.94 -0.48 9.33
N VAL A 59 -6.98 0.34 8.91
CA VAL A 59 -6.06 1.04 9.80
C VAL A 59 -6.07 2.53 9.52
N ILE A 60 -5.75 3.35 10.53
CA ILE A 60 -5.90 4.80 10.48
C ILE A 60 -4.77 5.52 9.72
N ASN A 61 -3.59 4.92 9.59
CA ASN A 61 -2.44 5.48 8.88
C ASN A 61 -1.40 4.41 8.53
N TYR A 62 -0.38 4.78 7.78
CA TYR A 62 0.69 3.87 7.33
C TYR A 62 1.51 3.27 8.49
N VAL A 63 1.74 4.04 9.57
CA VAL A 63 2.44 3.54 10.76
C VAL A 63 1.63 2.45 11.44
N ALA A 64 0.32 2.65 11.55
CA ALA A 64 -0.58 1.65 12.12
C ALA A 64 -0.59 0.34 11.32
N ALA A 65 -0.48 0.39 9.98
CA ALA A 65 -0.34 -0.81 9.15
C ALA A 65 0.96 -1.57 9.46
N VAL A 66 2.09 -0.86 9.54
CA VAL A 66 3.40 -1.46 9.88
C VAL A 66 3.40 -2.02 11.30
N THR A 67 2.84 -1.28 12.26
CA THR A 67 2.74 -1.73 13.65
C THR A 67 1.83 -2.95 13.79
N GLY A 68 0.63 -2.93 13.22
CA GLY A 68 -0.30 -4.05 13.26
C GLY A 68 0.27 -5.32 12.61
N PHE A 69 1.09 -5.16 11.58
CA PHE A 69 1.82 -6.30 11.00
C PHE A 69 2.90 -6.82 11.98
N ARG A 70 3.69 -5.94 12.58
CA ARG A 70 4.71 -6.31 13.57
C ARG A 70 4.13 -6.97 14.81
N THR A 71 2.99 -6.50 15.31
CA THR A 71 2.30 -7.05 16.50
C THR A 71 1.42 -8.27 16.19
N LYS A 72 1.38 -8.71 14.92
CA LYS A 72 0.55 -9.82 14.42
C LYS A 72 -0.97 -9.59 14.55
N ASP A 73 -1.39 -8.33 14.62
CA ASP A 73 -2.79 -7.94 14.47
C ASP A 73 -3.26 -8.02 13.01
N LEU A 74 -2.31 -8.05 12.07
CA LEU A 74 -2.50 -8.22 10.64
C LEU A 74 -1.61 -9.36 10.12
N ASP A 75 -2.16 -10.21 9.26
CA ASP A 75 -1.51 -11.40 8.73
C ASP A 75 -0.99 -11.22 7.30
N LEU A 76 -1.77 -10.57 6.47
CA LEU A 76 -1.48 -10.28 5.07
C LEU A 76 -1.75 -8.80 4.83
N VAL A 77 -0.76 -8.04 4.39
CA VAL A 77 -0.90 -6.58 4.25
C VAL A 77 -0.46 -6.11 2.88
N TRP A 78 -1.30 -5.24 2.29
CA TRP A 78 -0.97 -4.48 1.10
C TRP A 78 -0.16 -3.26 1.48
N PHE A 79 1.13 -3.28 1.19
CA PHE A 79 2.08 -2.22 1.48
C PHE A 79 2.56 -1.51 0.22
N GLY A 80 2.96 -0.23 0.36
CA GLY A 80 3.88 0.40 -0.58
C GLY A 80 5.32 -0.09 -0.36
N GLY A 81 6.23 0.22 -1.29
CA GLY A 81 7.62 -0.24 -1.23
C GLY A 81 8.31 0.11 0.09
N LEU A 82 8.25 1.39 0.51
CA LEU A 82 8.87 1.85 1.76
C LEU A 82 8.25 1.19 2.99
N SER A 83 6.92 1.27 3.14
CA SER A 83 6.23 0.70 4.30
C SER A 83 6.38 -0.82 4.38
N GLY A 84 6.41 -1.51 3.24
CA GLY A 84 6.66 -2.95 3.19
C GLY A 84 8.09 -3.32 3.56
N VAL A 85 9.10 -2.53 3.17
CA VAL A 85 10.48 -2.71 3.64
C VAL A 85 10.55 -2.49 5.15
N GLN A 86 9.95 -1.40 5.68
CA GLN A 86 9.90 -1.13 7.11
C GLN A 86 9.23 -2.26 7.90
N ALA A 87 8.11 -2.80 7.38
CA ALA A 87 7.39 -3.91 8.00
C ALA A 87 8.24 -5.19 8.04
N ARG A 88 8.90 -5.55 6.93
CA ARG A 88 9.75 -6.75 6.84
C ARG A 88 11.00 -6.66 7.72
N LEU A 89 11.63 -5.49 7.82
CA LEU A 89 12.77 -5.29 8.71
C LEU A 89 12.40 -5.44 10.19
N GLN A 90 11.16 -5.10 10.56
CA GLN A 90 10.63 -5.22 11.92
C GLN A 90 9.96 -6.59 12.21
N THR A 91 9.75 -7.40 11.17
CA THR A 91 9.09 -8.72 11.27
C THR A 91 9.93 -9.76 10.53
N PRO A 92 10.97 -10.31 11.16
CA PRO A 92 11.79 -11.37 10.58
C PRO A 92 10.94 -12.55 10.10
N ASN A 93 11.38 -13.20 9.01
CA ASN A 93 10.70 -14.31 8.35
C ASN A 93 9.38 -13.96 7.63
N SER A 94 8.96 -12.69 7.59
CA SER A 94 7.84 -12.28 6.75
C SER A 94 8.12 -12.53 5.26
N ILE A 95 7.07 -12.81 4.50
CA ILE A 95 7.16 -13.32 3.13
C ILE A 95 6.54 -12.33 2.16
N VAL A 96 7.27 -11.96 1.11
CA VAL A 96 6.71 -11.22 -0.03
C VAL A 96 5.90 -12.19 -0.89
N ILE A 97 4.62 -11.91 -1.05
CA ILE A 97 3.67 -12.79 -1.74
C ILE A 97 3.57 -12.48 -3.22
N ALA A 98 3.17 -11.25 -3.57
CA ALA A 98 2.89 -10.83 -4.93
C ALA A 98 2.88 -9.30 -5.05
N GLN A 99 2.97 -8.82 -6.30
CA GLN A 99 2.76 -7.42 -6.66
C GLN A 99 1.85 -7.35 -7.89
N ARG A 100 1.29 -6.18 -8.20
CA ARG A 100 0.58 -5.97 -9.47
C ARG A 100 1.59 -5.95 -10.62
N ASP A 101 1.15 -6.26 -11.81
CA ASP A 101 1.96 -6.17 -13.03
C ASP A 101 2.58 -4.78 -13.26
N ILE A 102 1.89 -3.72 -12.82
CA ILE A 102 2.29 -2.32 -12.94
C ILE A 102 3.30 -1.86 -11.86
N ASP A 103 3.48 -2.61 -10.78
CA ASP A 103 4.31 -2.18 -9.64
C ASP A 103 5.82 -2.30 -9.89
N LYS A 104 6.24 -2.95 -10.96
CA LYS A 104 7.65 -2.99 -11.38
C LYS A 104 8.15 -1.66 -11.96
N GLU A 105 7.25 -0.92 -12.60
CA GLU A 105 7.51 0.29 -13.36
C GLU A 105 6.61 1.42 -12.86
N PHE A 106 6.51 1.52 -11.53
CA PHE A 106 5.64 2.47 -10.86
C PHE A 106 6.19 3.89 -10.97
N LYS A 107 5.29 4.89 -10.96
CA LYS A 107 5.66 6.31 -11.08
C LYS A 107 4.89 7.17 -10.10
N SER A 108 5.53 8.24 -9.65
CA SER A 108 4.87 9.37 -9.00
C SER A 108 4.61 10.49 -10.00
N VAL A 109 3.68 11.34 -9.66
CA VAL A 109 3.45 12.61 -10.33
C VAL A 109 3.63 13.76 -9.35
N PHE A 110 4.15 14.87 -9.87
CA PHE A 110 4.09 16.17 -9.23
C PHE A 110 2.96 16.95 -9.88
N ILE A 111 2.11 17.54 -9.06
CA ILE A 111 0.98 18.38 -9.46
C ILE A 111 1.16 19.78 -8.90
N VAL A 112 0.66 20.76 -9.61
CA VAL A 112 0.66 22.16 -9.20
C VAL A 112 -0.73 22.77 -9.37
N ASN A 113 -1.05 23.77 -8.56
CA ASN A 113 -2.27 24.55 -8.77
C ASN A 113 -2.10 25.45 -10.01
N LYS A 114 -3.11 25.48 -10.88
CA LYS A 114 -3.11 26.22 -12.17
C LYS A 114 -2.89 27.73 -11.97
N ASN A 115 -3.28 28.28 -10.82
CA ASN A 115 -3.09 29.70 -10.52
C ASN A 115 -1.61 30.12 -10.48
N LEU A 116 -0.69 29.16 -10.42
CA LEU A 116 0.75 29.43 -10.46
C LEU A 116 1.28 29.63 -11.89
N GLU A 117 0.50 29.32 -12.90
CA GLU A 117 0.87 29.39 -14.33
C GLU A 117 2.17 28.65 -14.68
N LEU A 118 2.54 27.66 -13.84
CA LEU A 118 3.74 26.84 -14.05
C LEU A 118 3.46 25.81 -15.15
N LYS A 119 4.30 25.82 -16.18
CA LYS A 119 4.22 24.84 -17.27
C LYS A 119 4.87 23.51 -16.88
N PRO A 120 4.36 22.37 -17.40
CA PRO A 120 5.00 21.07 -17.25
C PRO A 120 6.48 21.12 -17.60
N ILE A 121 7.28 20.33 -16.91
CA ILE A 121 8.72 20.24 -17.12
C ILE A 121 9.10 18.90 -17.77
N SER A 122 10.15 18.92 -18.61
CA SER A 122 10.64 17.72 -19.32
C SER A 122 11.76 16.99 -18.58
N ASN A 123 12.39 17.63 -17.59
CA ASN A 123 13.52 17.06 -16.88
C ASN A 123 13.55 17.47 -15.40
N ILE A 124 14.30 16.71 -14.62
CA ILE A 124 14.38 16.83 -13.15
C ILE A 124 14.85 18.22 -12.68
N LYS A 125 15.70 18.92 -13.44
CA LYS A 125 16.21 20.25 -13.07
C LYS A 125 15.09 21.29 -12.94
N GLY A 126 13.99 21.09 -13.66
CA GLY A 126 12.79 21.93 -13.57
C GLY A 126 12.09 21.89 -12.22
N LEU A 127 12.33 20.87 -11.39
CA LEU A 127 11.81 20.80 -10.01
C LEU A 127 12.28 21.98 -9.14
N LYS A 128 13.36 22.67 -9.51
CA LYS A 128 13.80 23.91 -8.84
C LYS A 128 12.73 25.00 -8.82
N LYS A 129 11.77 24.98 -9.76
CA LYS A 129 10.62 25.91 -9.78
C LYS A 129 9.68 25.73 -8.60
N LEU A 130 9.76 24.60 -7.88
CA LEU A 130 8.96 24.33 -6.69
C LEU A 130 9.51 24.99 -5.41
N LYS A 131 10.72 25.61 -5.47
CA LYS A 131 11.27 26.37 -4.35
C LYS A 131 10.34 27.55 -4.00
N ASN A 132 10.28 27.87 -2.71
CA ASN A 132 9.42 28.91 -2.13
C ASN A 132 7.91 28.69 -2.29
N LEU A 133 7.46 27.51 -2.78
CA LEU A 133 6.05 27.12 -2.82
C LEU A 133 5.67 26.37 -1.54
N ARG A 134 4.36 26.40 -1.21
CA ARG A 134 3.77 25.51 -0.20
C ARG A 134 3.65 24.13 -0.83
N PHE A 135 4.48 23.20 -0.42
CA PHE A 135 4.52 21.85 -0.97
C PHE A 135 4.00 20.83 0.02
N THR A 136 3.13 19.90 -0.44
CA THR A 136 2.68 18.76 0.36
C THR A 136 3.15 17.44 -0.26
N PHE A 137 3.66 16.58 0.59
CA PHE A 137 3.80 15.15 0.30
C PHE A 137 2.49 14.42 0.65
N GLY A 138 2.40 13.12 0.35
CA GLY A 138 1.36 12.22 0.85
C GLY A 138 1.59 11.84 2.32
N SER A 139 1.46 10.56 2.68
CA SER A 139 1.89 10.06 3.99
C SER A 139 3.41 10.06 4.11
N GLU A 140 3.94 10.31 5.32
CA GLU A 140 5.38 10.29 5.61
C GLU A 140 6.06 8.96 5.26
N ASN A 141 5.33 7.84 5.33
CA ASN A 141 5.81 6.50 5.02
C ASN A 141 5.38 6.00 3.63
N SER A 142 4.88 6.90 2.78
CA SER A 142 4.54 6.57 1.39
C SER A 142 5.79 6.52 0.51
N THR A 143 5.87 5.54 -0.38
CA THR A 143 6.90 5.48 -1.42
C THR A 143 6.63 6.54 -2.48
N SER A 144 5.46 6.46 -3.13
CA SER A 144 5.09 7.32 -4.26
C SER A 144 4.66 8.72 -3.85
N GLY A 145 4.13 8.90 -2.63
CA GLY A 145 3.74 10.21 -2.12
C GLY A 145 4.83 10.93 -1.33
N ARG A 146 5.94 10.24 -0.99
CA ARG A 146 6.98 10.83 -0.13
C ARG A 146 8.40 10.44 -0.53
N LEU A 147 8.79 9.18 -0.40
CA LEU A 147 10.19 8.75 -0.53
C LEU A 147 10.78 9.11 -1.89
N MET A 148 10.15 8.64 -2.97
CA MET A 148 10.65 8.84 -4.32
C MET A 148 10.54 10.31 -4.77
N PRO A 149 9.43 11.04 -4.54
CA PRO A 149 9.39 12.48 -4.75
C PRO A 149 10.50 13.25 -4.02
N GLU A 150 10.76 12.98 -2.74
CA GLU A 150 11.84 13.64 -2.00
C GLU A 150 13.22 13.30 -2.56
N TYR A 151 13.43 12.05 -2.94
CA TYR A 151 14.66 11.61 -3.59
C TYR A 151 14.95 12.41 -4.88
N PHE A 152 13.96 12.56 -5.77
CA PHE A 152 14.12 13.32 -7.00
C PHE A 152 14.23 14.84 -6.76
N LEU A 153 13.51 15.38 -5.79
CA LEU A 153 13.68 16.77 -5.36
C LEU A 153 15.13 17.03 -4.91
N ASN A 154 15.68 16.15 -4.06
CA ASN A 154 17.06 16.28 -3.59
C ASN A 154 18.07 16.18 -4.73
N GLN A 155 17.85 15.29 -5.71
CA GLN A 155 18.68 15.24 -6.92
C GLN A 155 18.64 16.53 -7.75
N ALA A 156 17.50 17.24 -7.73
CA ALA A 156 17.36 18.55 -8.38
C ALA A 156 17.93 19.71 -7.53
N GLY A 157 18.46 19.43 -6.34
CA GLY A 157 18.92 20.46 -5.39
C GLY A 157 17.77 21.20 -4.71
N VAL A 158 16.64 20.51 -4.50
CA VAL A 158 15.47 21.02 -3.76
C VAL A 158 15.30 20.15 -2.50
N GLU A 159 15.52 20.75 -1.36
CA GLU A 159 15.32 20.16 -0.04
C GLU A 159 14.08 20.78 0.62
N ILE A 160 13.59 20.19 1.70
CA ILE A 160 12.41 20.69 2.45
C ILE A 160 12.61 22.13 2.90
N LYS A 161 13.83 22.51 3.32
CA LYS A 161 14.17 23.88 3.72
C LYS A 161 13.98 24.94 2.62
N HIS A 162 13.89 24.51 1.34
CA HIS A 162 13.67 25.40 0.21
C HIS A 162 12.19 25.67 -0.09
N PHE A 163 11.26 24.98 0.57
CA PHE A 163 9.83 25.26 0.45
C PHE A 163 9.44 26.48 1.30
N LYS A 164 8.27 27.05 1.01
CA LYS A 164 7.72 28.19 1.76
C LYS A 164 7.61 27.84 3.25
N GLY A 165 8.13 28.71 4.10
CA GLY A 165 8.19 28.48 5.54
C GLY A 165 9.19 27.41 5.98
N LYS A 166 10.11 27.00 5.10
CA LYS A 166 11.17 25.97 5.34
C LYS A 166 10.62 24.61 5.77
N LYS A 167 9.40 24.29 5.38
CA LYS A 167 8.68 23.06 5.74
C LYS A 167 7.87 22.50 4.58
N ALA A 168 7.56 21.22 4.64
CA ALA A 168 6.57 20.58 3.77
C ALA A 168 5.34 20.17 4.56
N GLY A 169 4.21 20.06 3.88
CA GLY A 169 3.00 19.42 4.43
C GLY A 169 3.02 17.91 4.21
N PHE A 170 2.15 17.23 4.93
CA PHE A 170 1.87 15.80 4.77
C PHE A 170 0.37 15.61 4.76
N SER A 171 -0.17 15.26 3.60
CA SER A 171 -1.62 15.13 3.39
C SER A 171 -2.21 13.85 3.99
N GLY A 172 -1.37 12.83 4.22
CA GLY A 172 -1.77 11.52 4.74
C GLY A 172 -2.17 10.50 3.66
N SER A 173 -2.80 10.93 2.56
CA SER A 173 -3.19 10.05 1.45
C SER A 173 -3.08 10.74 0.09
N HIS A 174 -3.15 9.98 -1.01
CA HIS A 174 -3.07 10.53 -2.36
C HIS A 174 -4.30 11.38 -2.72
N ASP A 175 -5.49 10.98 -2.29
CA ASP A 175 -6.71 11.77 -2.50
C ASP A 175 -6.68 13.10 -1.74
N ALA A 176 -6.13 13.10 -0.53
CA ALA A 176 -5.94 14.30 0.26
C ALA A 176 -4.91 15.26 -0.39
N THR A 177 -3.83 14.73 -1.00
CA THR A 177 -2.90 15.56 -1.78
C THR A 177 -3.61 16.29 -2.91
N ILE A 178 -4.44 15.57 -3.69
CA ILE A 178 -5.25 16.17 -4.76
C ILE A 178 -6.15 17.28 -4.20
N ALA A 179 -6.88 16.99 -3.14
CA ALA A 179 -7.82 17.94 -2.53
C ALA A 179 -7.13 19.22 -2.03
N LEU A 180 -6.01 19.08 -1.32
CA LEU A 180 -5.26 20.20 -0.76
C LEU A 180 -4.63 21.10 -1.84
N VAL A 181 -4.12 20.53 -2.93
CA VAL A 181 -3.57 21.35 -4.02
C VAL A 181 -4.69 21.94 -4.87
N ASN A 182 -5.78 21.20 -5.11
CA ASN A 182 -6.92 21.70 -5.89
C ASN A 182 -7.62 22.89 -5.20
N SER A 183 -7.72 22.88 -3.88
CA SER A 183 -8.29 23.98 -3.09
C SER A 183 -7.36 25.19 -2.96
N GLY A 184 -6.08 25.07 -3.34
CA GLY A 184 -5.08 26.11 -3.14
C GLY A 184 -4.55 26.20 -1.70
N ALA A 185 -4.87 25.25 -0.80
CA ALA A 185 -4.25 25.16 0.52
C ALA A 185 -2.74 24.90 0.42
N PHE A 186 -2.34 24.12 -0.59
CA PHE A 186 -0.97 23.95 -1.03
C PHE A 186 -0.83 24.36 -2.49
N ASP A 187 0.36 24.80 -2.87
CA ASP A 187 0.68 25.27 -4.21
C ASP A 187 1.04 24.09 -5.13
N ALA A 188 1.69 23.07 -4.56
CA ALA A 188 2.14 21.86 -5.27
C ALA A 188 2.12 20.64 -4.34
N GLY A 189 2.13 19.46 -4.94
CA GLY A 189 2.20 18.19 -4.21
C GLY A 189 2.69 17.03 -5.05
N ALA A 190 2.94 15.90 -4.40
CA ALA A 190 3.34 14.66 -5.07
C ALA A 190 2.49 13.49 -4.64
N LEU A 191 2.14 12.62 -5.58
CA LEU A 191 1.27 11.47 -5.34
C LEU A 191 1.50 10.35 -6.37
N ASN A 192 0.80 9.25 -6.14
CA ASN A 192 0.70 8.09 -7.02
C ASN A 192 0.08 8.47 -8.37
N LYS A 193 0.77 8.12 -9.47
CA LYS A 193 0.32 8.42 -10.85
C LYS A 193 -1.05 7.83 -11.15
N GLN A 194 -1.34 6.61 -10.71
CA GLN A 194 -2.63 5.95 -11.03
C GLN A 194 -3.82 6.60 -10.29
N VAL A 195 -3.59 7.03 -9.05
CA VAL A 195 -4.63 7.79 -8.32
C VAL A 195 -4.90 9.13 -9.01
N TRP A 196 -3.86 9.77 -9.51
CA TRP A 196 -4.00 10.97 -10.34
C TRP A 196 -4.82 10.70 -11.61
N GLU A 197 -4.45 9.70 -12.40
CA GLU A 197 -5.13 9.34 -13.64
C GLU A 197 -6.58 8.94 -13.41
N ASN A 198 -6.85 8.16 -12.35
CA ASN A 198 -8.21 7.79 -11.97
C ASN A 198 -9.07 8.99 -11.60
N ASN A 199 -8.53 9.98 -10.87
CA ASN A 199 -9.25 11.20 -10.54
C ASN A 199 -9.50 12.06 -11.77
N LEU A 200 -8.54 12.21 -12.69
CA LEU A 200 -8.74 12.89 -13.96
C LEU A 200 -9.91 12.30 -14.75
N LYS A 201 -9.97 10.96 -14.83
CA LYS A 201 -10.97 10.26 -15.62
C LYS A 201 -12.35 10.26 -14.95
N ASN A 202 -12.41 9.94 -13.65
CA ASN A 202 -13.65 9.61 -12.97
C ASN A 202 -14.18 10.74 -12.07
N ASN A 203 -13.34 11.70 -11.72
CA ASN A 203 -13.68 12.81 -10.82
C ASN A 203 -13.06 14.14 -11.29
N PRO A 204 -13.34 14.59 -12.52
CA PRO A 204 -12.66 15.76 -13.13
C PRO A 204 -12.83 17.05 -12.31
N LYS A 205 -13.91 17.20 -11.54
CA LYS A 205 -14.09 18.35 -10.65
C LYS A 205 -13.02 18.42 -9.55
N ARG A 206 -12.51 17.28 -9.09
CA ARG A 206 -11.45 17.22 -8.05
C ARG A 206 -10.08 17.60 -8.58
N THR A 207 -9.91 17.71 -9.88
CA THR A 207 -8.64 18.03 -10.56
C THR A 207 -8.73 19.29 -11.42
N SER A 208 -9.86 20.02 -11.36
CA SER A 208 -10.15 21.15 -12.25
C SER A 208 -9.12 22.28 -12.16
N ASN A 209 -8.58 22.53 -10.98
CA ASN A 209 -7.58 23.58 -10.71
C ASN A 209 -6.13 23.05 -10.70
N LEU A 210 -5.91 21.83 -11.20
CA LEU A 210 -4.61 21.17 -11.15
C LEU A 210 -3.99 21.02 -12.53
N GLU A 211 -2.67 21.16 -12.57
CA GLU A 211 -1.81 20.87 -13.71
C GLU A 211 -0.83 19.76 -13.35
N LEU A 212 -0.64 18.78 -14.25
CA LEU A 212 0.45 17.82 -14.15
C LEU A 212 1.76 18.54 -14.42
N PHE A 213 2.65 18.57 -13.43
CA PHE A 213 3.90 19.29 -13.52
C PHE A 213 5.07 18.41 -13.99
N TRP A 214 5.17 17.19 -13.43
CA TRP A 214 6.21 16.24 -13.80
C TRP A 214 5.83 14.80 -13.42
N ILE A 215 6.35 13.84 -14.20
CA ILE A 215 6.26 12.41 -13.94
C ILE A 215 7.66 11.88 -13.65
N THR A 216 7.81 11.12 -12.56
CA THR A 216 9.11 10.54 -12.19
C THR A 216 9.55 9.43 -13.15
N PRO A 217 10.85 9.09 -13.18
CA PRO A 217 11.30 7.78 -13.63
C PRO A 217 10.62 6.64 -12.86
N GLU A 218 10.73 5.44 -13.40
CA GLU A 218 10.16 4.22 -12.84
C GLU A 218 10.90 3.74 -11.60
N TYR A 219 10.15 3.07 -10.71
CA TYR A 219 10.67 2.38 -9.53
C TYR A 219 9.68 1.26 -9.12
N VAL A 220 10.10 0.37 -8.21
CA VAL A 220 9.24 -0.68 -7.67
C VAL A 220 8.45 -0.15 -6.48
N ASP A 221 7.12 -0.42 -6.42
CA ASP A 221 6.29 0.07 -5.31
C ASP A 221 5.48 -1.06 -4.64
N TYR A 222 4.17 -1.08 -4.82
CA TYR A 222 3.26 -1.89 -4.00
C TYR A 222 3.50 -3.39 -4.05
N HIS A 223 3.24 -4.07 -2.91
CA HIS A 223 3.27 -5.53 -2.80
C HIS A 223 2.49 -6.05 -1.60
N TRP A 224 2.09 -7.30 -1.68
CA TRP A 224 1.57 -8.08 -0.57
C TRP A 224 2.70 -8.66 0.26
N VAL A 225 2.62 -8.49 1.58
CA VAL A 225 3.51 -9.12 2.57
C VAL A 225 2.69 -9.91 3.55
N ALA A 226 3.09 -11.15 3.82
CA ALA A 226 2.45 -12.05 4.77
C ALA A 226 3.36 -12.35 5.96
N GLN A 227 2.74 -12.69 7.10
CA GLN A 227 3.45 -13.27 8.25
C GLN A 227 4.14 -14.58 7.87
N GLY A 228 5.32 -14.83 8.46
CA GLY A 228 6.09 -16.05 8.20
C GLY A 228 5.61 -17.29 8.95
N ASP A 229 4.65 -17.14 9.86
CA ASP A 229 4.13 -18.21 10.72
C ASP A 229 2.70 -18.68 10.34
N LEU A 230 2.22 -18.34 9.15
CA LEU A 230 0.87 -18.71 8.71
C LEU A 230 0.66 -20.22 8.69
N GLU A 231 1.66 -21.00 8.35
CA GLU A 231 1.59 -22.47 8.33
C GLU A 231 1.31 -23.06 9.71
N ASN A 232 1.86 -22.46 10.78
CA ASN A 232 1.59 -22.89 12.15
C ASN A 232 0.12 -22.70 12.57
N ARG A 233 -0.55 -21.74 11.93
CA ARG A 233 -1.92 -21.36 12.25
C ARG A 233 -2.95 -22.00 11.32
N PHE A 234 -2.65 -22.09 10.05
CA PHE A 234 -3.61 -22.53 9.02
C PHE A 234 -3.29 -23.91 8.47
N GLY A 235 -2.11 -24.45 8.70
CA GLY A 235 -1.67 -25.77 8.23
C GLY A 235 -0.54 -25.69 7.20
N GLU A 236 0.10 -26.83 6.99
CA GLU A 236 1.19 -26.96 6.03
C GLU A 236 0.74 -26.61 4.60
N GLY A 237 1.55 -25.87 3.88
CA GLY A 237 1.28 -25.45 2.50
C GLY A 237 0.38 -24.22 2.36
N PHE A 238 -0.18 -23.67 3.44
CA PHE A 238 -1.11 -22.54 3.38
C PHE A 238 -0.52 -21.31 2.69
N THR A 239 0.72 -20.95 2.98
CA THR A 239 1.39 -19.80 2.34
C THR A 239 1.53 -19.98 0.84
N LYS A 240 1.83 -21.20 0.39
CA LYS A 240 1.93 -21.54 -1.04
C LYS A 240 0.56 -21.42 -1.71
N GLU A 241 -0.49 -21.89 -1.05
CA GLU A 241 -1.87 -21.81 -1.53
C GLU A 241 -2.33 -20.34 -1.61
N LEU A 242 -2.15 -19.55 -0.54
CA LEU A 242 -2.44 -18.11 -0.52
C LEU A 242 -1.77 -17.39 -1.69
N LYS A 243 -0.48 -17.66 -1.91
CA LYS A 243 0.27 -17.10 -3.03
C LYS A 243 -0.31 -17.53 -4.38
N SER A 244 -0.69 -18.81 -4.51
CA SER A 244 -1.30 -19.34 -5.72
C SER A 244 -2.65 -18.67 -6.01
N VAL A 245 -3.52 -18.53 -5.02
CA VAL A 245 -4.82 -17.87 -5.18
C VAL A 245 -4.65 -16.44 -5.69
N ILE A 246 -3.75 -15.66 -5.09
CA ILE A 246 -3.52 -14.27 -5.51
C ILE A 246 -2.96 -14.19 -6.94
N LEU A 247 -2.01 -15.05 -7.29
CA LEU A 247 -1.37 -15.06 -8.62
C LEU A 247 -2.29 -15.57 -9.73
N ASN A 248 -3.31 -16.38 -9.40
CA ASN A 248 -4.26 -16.95 -10.33
C ASN A 248 -5.56 -16.13 -10.49
N LEU A 249 -5.63 -14.92 -9.91
CA LEU A 249 -6.71 -14.01 -10.24
C LEU A 249 -6.70 -13.70 -11.73
N ASP A 250 -7.79 -14.09 -12.44
CA ASP A 250 -7.87 -14.02 -13.90
C ASP A 250 -8.91 -12.99 -14.35
N ILE A 251 -8.49 -12.03 -15.13
CA ILE A 251 -9.34 -10.96 -15.68
C ILE A 251 -10.52 -11.48 -16.55
N LYS A 252 -10.44 -12.74 -17.00
CA LYS A 252 -11.52 -13.38 -17.75
C LYS A 252 -12.69 -13.83 -16.85
N GLN A 253 -12.47 -14.00 -15.56
CA GLN A 253 -13.51 -14.32 -14.60
C GLN A 253 -14.11 -13.02 -14.03
N LYS A 254 -15.44 -12.88 -14.07
CA LYS A 254 -16.15 -11.64 -13.68
C LYS A 254 -15.81 -11.18 -12.24
N SER A 255 -15.78 -12.08 -11.26
CA SER A 255 -15.45 -11.77 -9.87
C SER A 255 -13.99 -11.30 -9.73
N HIS A 256 -13.05 -12.01 -10.37
CA HIS A 256 -11.63 -11.65 -10.35
C HIS A 256 -11.37 -10.34 -11.08
N LYS A 257 -12.06 -10.10 -12.21
CA LYS A 257 -11.97 -8.83 -12.95
C LYS A 257 -12.34 -7.64 -12.08
N GLN A 258 -13.42 -7.74 -11.28
CA GLN A 258 -13.83 -6.67 -10.38
C GLN A 258 -12.72 -6.34 -9.35
N ILE A 259 -12.06 -7.36 -8.81
CA ILE A 259 -10.93 -7.18 -7.90
C ILE A 259 -9.77 -6.50 -8.63
N LEU A 260 -9.34 -7.05 -9.75
CA LEU A 260 -8.21 -6.54 -10.53
C LEU A 260 -8.44 -5.08 -10.98
N ASP A 261 -9.64 -4.75 -11.44
CA ASP A 261 -10.02 -3.37 -11.81
C ASP A 261 -9.87 -2.41 -10.61
N MET A 262 -10.26 -2.83 -9.40
CA MET A 262 -10.10 -2.01 -8.20
C MET A 262 -8.64 -1.83 -7.77
N PHE A 263 -7.78 -2.79 -8.11
CA PHE A 263 -6.33 -2.66 -7.94
C PHE A 263 -5.64 -1.94 -9.10
N ASN A 264 -6.37 -1.55 -10.16
CA ASN A 264 -5.80 -1.03 -11.41
C ASN A 264 -4.74 -1.98 -12.01
N ALA A 265 -4.99 -3.27 -11.98
CA ALA A 265 -4.08 -4.32 -12.42
C ALA A 265 -4.74 -5.19 -13.49
N LYS A 266 -3.94 -5.75 -14.38
CA LYS A 266 -4.39 -6.83 -15.27
C LYS A 266 -4.20 -8.19 -14.60
N ARG A 267 -3.22 -8.31 -13.71
CA ARG A 267 -2.90 -9.53 -12.95
C ARG A 267 -1.98 -9.20 -11.77
N PHE A 268 -1.90 -10.11 -10.81
CA PHE A 268 -0.80 -10.16 -9.86
C PHE A 268 0.34 -11.02 -10.41
N ILE A 269 1.56 -10.67 -10.08
CA ILE A 269 2.79 -11.35 -10.49
C ILE A 269 3.66 -11.66 -9.29
N LYS A 270 4.59 -12.61 -9.43
CA LYS A 270 5.56 -12.94 -8.38
C LYS A 270 6.37 -11.71 -7.99
N ALA A 271 6.58 -11.55 -6.69
CA ALA A 271 7.45 -10.54 -6.12
C ALA A 271 8.43 -11.18 -5.14
N GLU A 272 9.60 -10.55 -4.98
CA GLU A 272 10.67 -11.00 -4.10
C GLU A 272 11.27 -9.81 -3.35
N SER A 273 11.75 -10.04 -2.13
CA SER A 273 12.33 -9.00 -1.27
C SER A 273 13.47 -8.23 -1.94
N LYS A 274 14.29 -8.90 -2.75
CA LYS A 274 15.44 -8.29 -3.44
C LYS A 274 15.05 -7.16 -4.40
N GLN A 275 13.82 -7.16 -4.94
CA GLN A 275 13.33 -6.13 -5.86
C GLN A 275 13.21 -4.75 -5.17
N TYR A 276 13.06 -4.73 -3.84
CA TYR A 276 12.88 -3.53 -3.02
C TYR A 276 14.19 -3.00 -2.42
N LYS A 277 15.34 -3.58 -2.80
CA LYS A 277 16.66 -3.17 -2.28
C LYS A 277 16.95 -1.69 -2.52
N ASN A 278 16.65 -1.19 -3.71
CA ASN A 278 16.83 0.21 -4.05
C ASN A 278 15.92 1.14 -3.21
N ILE A 279 14.69 0.71 -2.92
CA ILE A 279 13.78 1.44 -2.01
C ILE A 279 14.36 1.50 -0.59
N GLU A 280 14.93 0.39 -0.11
CA GLU A 280 15.61 0.35 1.19
C GLU A 280 16.82 1.30 1.22
N GLU A 281 17.69 1.24 0.23
CA GLU A 281 18.88 2.10 0.13
C GLU A 281 18.52 3.59 0.11
N ILE A 282 17.51 3.97 -0.68
CA ILE A 282 17.00 5.36 -0.70
C ILE A 282 16.36 5.71 0.64
N GLY A 283 15.61 4.79 1.24
CA GLY A 283 15.00 4.97 2.56
C GLY A 283 16.03 5.24 3.66
N ARG A 284 17.14 4.50 3.66
CA ARG A 284 18.26 4.72 4.58
C ARG A 284 18.96 6.06 4.31
N LYS A 285 19.24 6.38 3.04
CA LYS A 285 19.86 7.66 2.62
C LYS A 285 19.04 8.87 3.07
N LEU A 286 17.72 8.77 3.06
CA LEU A 286 16.81 9.84 3.47
C LEU A 286 16.33 9.73 4.93
N ASN A 287 16.96 8.86 5.73
CA ASN A 287 16.64 8.63 7.15
C ASN A 287 15.17 8.22 7.40
N LYS A 288 14.56 7.48 6.45
CA LYS A 288 13.21 6.88 6.60
C LYS A 288 13.28 5.44 7.09
N ILE A 289 14.42 4.81 6.97
CA ILE A 289 14.75 3.48 7.50
C ILE A 289 16.01 3.63 8.35
N ARG A 290 15.92 3.12 9.59
CA ARG A 290 17.03 3.07 10.54
C ARG A 290 17.85 1.80 10.38
#